data_0c48d53acebad4cac3c97d7de8d1a95d
#
_entry.id   0c48d53acebad4cac3c97d7de8d1a95d
#
_cell.length_a   1.000
_cell.length_b   1.000
_cell.length_c   1.000
_cell.angle_alpha   90.00
_cell.angle_beta   90.00
_cell.angle_gamma   90.00
#
_symmetry.space_group_name_H-M   'P 1'
#
loop_
_entity.id
_entity.type
_entity.pdbx_description
1 polymer ?
#
loop_
_entity_poly.entity_id
_entity_poly.type
_entity_poly.pdbx_seq_one_letter_code
_entity_poly.pdbx_strand_id
1 'polypeptide(L)'
;MELSEIKKRLVRYGELKPCKTAFIDAHTPGSNQKENFTIIGSGVSESADQHVHINIPHGFNIGAAGQPPKCRNSLHSHRTAEVFFVLSGRWRFFWG
;
A
#
# COMPACT_ATOMS: atom_id res chain seq x y z
N MET A 1 -18.63 2.08 -22.01
CA MET A 1 -17.19 2.02 -21.78
C MET A 1 -16.60 0.84 -22.54
N GLU A 2 -15.55 1.07 -23.25
CA GLU A 2 -14.87 0.02 -24.00
C GLU A 2 -14.23 -1.01 -23.09
N LEU A 3 -14.14 -2.26 -23.52
CA LEU A 3 -13.54 -3.34 -22.76
C LEU A 3 -12.09 -3.03 -22.37
N SER A 4 -11.33 -2.40 -23.26
CA SER A 4 -9.95 -1.99 -23.00
C SER A 4 -9.85 -1.00 -21.83
N GLU A 5 -10.82 -0.10 -21.71
CA GLU A 5 -10.87 0.86 -20.61
C GLU A 5 -11.23 0.19 -19.28
N ILE A 6 -12.11 -0.81 -19.32
CA ILE A 6 -12.46 -1.61 -18.15
C ILE A 6 -11.23 -2.38 -17.65
N LYS A 7 -10.49 -3.00 -18.56
CA LYS A 7 -9.30 -3.78 -18.21
C LYS A 7 -8.20 -2.93 -17.55
N LYS A 8 -8.08 -1.67 -17.92
CA LYS A 8 -7.13 -0.74 -17.28
C LYS A 8 -7.48 -0.42 -15.83
N ARG A 9 -8.72 -0.67 -15.44
CA ARG A 9 -9.26 -0.35 -14.11
C ARG A 9 -9.50 -1.60 -13.25
N LEU A 10 -8.99 -2.74 -13.71
CA LEU A 10 -9.17 -4.01 -13.02
C LEU A 10 -7.81 -4.59 -12.64
N VAL A 11 -7.66 -4.94 -11.39
CA VAL A 11 -6.54 -5.76 -10.92
C VAL A 11 -7.09 -6.78 -9.92
N ARG A 12 -6.66 -8.00 -10.04
CA ARG A 12 -7.02 -9.07 -9.11
C ARG A 12 -6.03 -9.09 -7.96
N TYR A 13 -6.50 -9.41 -6.77
CA TYR A 13 -5.64 -9.43 -5.57
C TYR A 13 -4.40 -10.32 -5.78
N GLY A 14 -4.55 -11.50 -6.40
CA GLY A 14 -3.43 -12.38 -6.67
C GLY A 14 -2.42 -11.87 -7.71
N GLU A 15 -2.75 -10.81 -8.43
CA GLU A 15 -1.87 -10.18 -9.41
C GLU A 15 -1.08 -9.01 -8.82
N LEU A 16 -1.35 -8.63 -7.58
CA LEU A 16 -0.66 -7.52 -6.93
C LEU A 16 0.82 -7.83 -6.72
N LYS A 17 1.65 -6.87 -7.06
CA LYS A 17 3.10 -6.98 -6.91
C LYS A 17 3.54 -6.22 -5.66
N PRO A 18 4.16 -6.91 -4.69
CA PRO A 18 4.61 -6.26 -3.47
C PRO A 18 5.84 -5.40 -3.70
N CYS A 19 5.91 -4.32 -2.93
CA CYS A 19 7.12 -3.51 -2.78
C CYS A 19 7.53 -3.58 -1.32
N LYS A 20 8.73 -4.05 -1.05
CA LYS A 20 9.27 -4.18 0.31
C LYS A 20 10.09 -2.97 0.74
N THR A 21 10.31 -2.03 -0.17
CA THR A 21 11.10 -0.83 0.06
C THR A 21 10.28 0.45 -0.05
N ALA A 22 8.96 0.34 0.17
CA ALA A 22 8.03 1.45 -0.04
C ALA A 22 8.31 2.67 0.83
N PHE A 23 8.82 2.45 2.04
CA PHE A 23 9.07 3.51 3.01
C PHE A 23 10.48 3.40 3.59
N ILE A 24 10.98 4.51 4.08
CA ILE A 24 12.33 4.59 4.64
C ILE A 24 12.55 3.63 5.80
N ASP A 25 11.51 3.32 6.58
CA ASP A 25 11.62 2.39 7.69
C ASP A 25 11.75 0.91 7.25
N ALA A 26 11.73 0.63 5.94
CA ALA A 26 12.03 -0.69 5.42
C ALA A 26 13.43 -1.20 5.81
N HIS A 27 14.33 -0.29 6.18
CA HIS A 27 15.68 -0.64 6.63
C HIS A 27 15.79 -0.76 8.16
N THR A 28 14.68 -0.56 8.87
CA THR A 28 14.68 -0.60 10.33
C THR A 28 14.27 -1.98 10.83
N PRO A 29 15.01 -2.59 11.78
CA PRO A 29 14.61 -3.86 12.36
C PRO A 29 13.21 -3.80 12.96
N GLY A 30 12.40 -4.82 12.68
CA GLY A 30 10.99 -4.87 13.10
C GLY A 30 10.02 -4.19 12.12
N SER A 31 10.52 -3.49 11.11
CA SER A 31 9.70 -2.86 10.06
C SER A 31 10.10 -3.32 8.65
N ASN A 32 11.15 -4.11 8.53
CA ASN A 32 11.77 -4.47 7.26
C ASN A 32 11.10 -5.65 6.52
N GLN A 33 10.01 -6.18 7.06
CA GLN A 33 9.29 -7.31 6.44
C GLN A 33 7.92 -6.94 5.92
N LYS A 34 7.64 -5.65 5.81
CA LYS A 34 6.38 -5.16 5.26
C LYS A 34 6.33 -5.35 3.76
N GLU A 35 5.16 -5.73 3.26
CA GLU A 35 4.86 -5.68 1.84
C GLU A 35 3.82 -4.59 1.59
N ASN A 36 4.12 -3.70 0.68
CA ASN A 36 3.21 -2.64 0.28
C ASN A 36 2.75 -2.89 -1.15
N PHE A 37 1.47 -2.74 -1.40
CA PHE A 37 0.88 -2.89 -2.72
C PHE A 37 0.24 -1.56 -3.12
N THR A 38 0.71 -0.96 -4.20
CA THR A 38 0.15 0.28 -4.73
C THR A 38 -0.90 -0.08 -5.77
N ILE A 39 -2.17 0.15 -5.45
CA ILE A 39 -3.28 -0.29 -6.30
C ILE A 39 -3.74 0.85 -7.20
N ILE A 40 -4.25 1.94 -6.63
CA ILE A 40 -4.69 3.11 -7.38
C ILE A 40 -3.82 4.30 -6.99
N GLY A 41 -3.14 4.87 -7.96
CA GLY A 41 -2.26 6.01 -7.76
C GLY A 41 -0.96 5.63 -7.03
N SER A 42 -0.02 6.55 -7.00
CA SER A 42 1.29 6.31 -6.38
C SER A 42 1.26 6.34 -4.85
N GLY A 43 0.23 6.92 -4.27
CA GLY A 43 0.11 7.01 -2.82
C GLY A 43 1.27 7.77 -2.19
N VAL A 44 1.69 7.27 -1.04
CA VAL A 44 2.78 7.87 -0.26
C VAL A 44 4.07 7.05 -0.31
N SER A 45 4.13 6.04 -1.19
CA SER A 45 5.34 5.24 -1.33
C SER A 45 6.49 6.08 -1.87
N GLU A 46 7.63 5.94 -1.24
CA GLU A 46 8.86 6.67 -1.60
C GLU A 46 9.78 5.87 -2.51
N SER A 47 9.44 4.62 -2.79
CA SER A 47 10.28 3.72 -3.56
C SER A 47 10.03 3.83 -5.05
N ALA A 48 11.12 3.87 -5.83
CA ALA A 48 11.05 3.75 -7.28
C ALA A 48 10.66 2.35 -7.75
N ASP A 49 10.76 1.35 -6.86
CA ASP A 49 10.46 -0.04 -7.18
C ASP A 49 8.96 -0.37 -7.05
N GLN A 50 8.15 0.59 -6.63
CA GLN A 50 6.71 0.37 -6.54
C GLN A 50 6.10 0.16 -7.92
N HIS A 51 5.11 -0.72 -7.99
CA HIS A 51 4.31 -0.93 -9.19
C HIS A 51 2.91 -0.38 -8.95
N VAL A 52 2.53 0.65 -9.71
CA VAL A 52 1.18 1.22 -9.66
C VAL A 52 0.29 0.43 -10.60
N HIS A 53 -0.63 -0.37 -10.06
CA HIS A 53 -1.43 -1.31 -10.85
C HIS A 53 -2.49 -0.61 -11.70
N ILE A 54 -3.15 0.40 -11.15
CA ILE A 54 -4.14 1.21 -11.86
C ILE A 54 -3.64 2.65 -11.86
N ASN A 55 -2.87 3.01 -12.88
CA ASN A 55 -2.25 4.32 -12.99
C ASN A 55 -3.16 5.31 -13.73
N ILE A 56 -4.36 5.47 -13.23
CA ILE A 56 -5.37 6.40 -13.73
C ILE A 56 -5.76 7.31 -12.57
N PRO A 57 -5.74 8.63 -12.75
CA PRO A 57 -6.13 9.54 -11.66
C PRO A 57 -7.58 9.32 -11.23
N HIS A 58 -7.81 9.22 -9.92
CA HIS A 58 -9.13 9.03 -9.32
C HIS A 58 -9.45 10.08 -8.25
N GLY A 59 -8.51 11.00 -7.97
CA GLY A 59 -8.65 11.94 -6.87
C GLY A 59 -8.38 11.32 -5.49
N PHE A 60 -8.00 10.05 -5.44
CA PHE A 60 -7.63 9.33 -4.21
C PHE A 60 -6.64 8.22 -4.57
N ASN A 61 -6.03 7.65 -3.54
CA ASN A 61 -5.12 6.52 -3.68
C ASN A 61 -5.66 5.33 -2.89
N ILE A 62 -5.43 4.13 -3.39
CA ILE A 62 -5.71 2.90 -2.66
C ILE A 62 -4.46 2.04 -2.65
N GLY A 63 -4.09 1.58 -1.48
CA GLY A 63 -3.00 0.64 -1.29
C GLY A 63 -3.43 -0.50 -0.38
N ALA A 64 -2.62 -1.54 -0.34
CA ALA A 64 -2.77 -2.63 0.61
C ALA A 64 -1.41 -2.89 1.26
N ALA A 65 -1.44 -3.46 2.44
CA ALA A 65 -0.23 -3.80 3.17
C ALA A 65 -0.36 -5.20 3.75
N GLY A 66 0.73 -5.94 3.68
CA GLY A 66 0.87 -7.23 4.34
C GLY A 66 2.06 -7.20 5.28
N GLN A 67 1.88 -7.76 6.47
CA GLN A 67 2.93 -7.78 7.49
C GLN A 67 2.91 -9.11 8.22
N PRO A 68 4.07 -9.71 8.52
CA PRO A 68 4.13 -10.84 9.43
C PRO A 68 3.84 -10.38 10.85
N PRO A 69 3.56 -11.32 11.79
CA PRO A 69 3.36 -10.97 13.19
C PRO A 69 4.52 -10.15 13.76
N LYS A 70 4.19 -9.19 14.63
CA LYS A 70 5.15 -8.32 15.31
C LYS A 70 5.92 -7.36 14.41
N CYS A 71 5.62 -7.31 13.13
CA CYS A 71 6.11 -6.26 12.25
C CYS A 71 5.37 -4.95 12.57
N ARG A 72 6.08 -3.83 12.50
CA ARG A 72 5.52 -2.54 12.90
C ARG A 72 5.94 -1.43 11.95
N ASN A 73 5.22 -0.34 12.01
CA ASN A 73 5.57 0.90 11.32
C ASN A 73 6.22 1.87 12.31
N SER A 74 7.10 2.71 11.81
CA SER A 74 7.55 3.87 12.58
C SER A 74 6.40 4.87 12.71
N LEU A 75 6.41 5.63 13.80
CA LEU A 75 5.39 6.66 14.04
C LEU A 75 5.59 7.80 13.04
N HIS A 76 4.52 8.19 12.37
CA HIS A 76 4.56 9.22 11.33
C HIS A 76 3.20 9.90 11.20
N SER A 77 3.14 10.92 10.37
CA SER A 77 1.91 11.63 10.07
C SER A 77 1.79 11.93 8.59
N HIS A 78 0.57 12.14 8.14
CA HIS A 78 0.24 12.54 6.78
C HIS A 78 -0.65 13.78 6.79
N ARG A 79 -0.60 14.55 5.71
CA ARG A 79 -1.48 15.71 5.53
C ARG A 79 -2.86 15.33 5.02
N THR A 80 -3.01 14.11 4.54
CA THR A 80 -4.26 13.60 3.96
C THR A 80 -4.94 12.66 4.96
N ALA A 81 -6.25 12.52 4.82
CA ALA A 81 -7.00 11.52 5.57
C ALA A 81 -6.64 10.12 5.11
N GLU A 82 -6.67 9.17 6.03
CA GLU A 82 -6.45 7.76 5.77
C GLU A 82 -7.59 6.94 6.34
N VAL A 83 -7.95 5.89 5.62
CA VAL A 83 -8.94 4.90 6.08
C VAL A 83 -8.31 3.53 5.97
N PHE A 84 -8.46 2.73 7.01
CA PHE A 84 -7.93 1.37 7.05
C PHE A 84 -9.05 0.35 7.18
N PHE A 85 -8.96 -0.70 6.37
CA PHE A 85 -9.81 -1.88 6.50
C PHE A 85 -8.92 -3.08 6.80
N VAL A 86 -9.17 -3.76 7.91
CA VAL A 86 -8.45 -4.99 8.24
C VAL A 86 -9.12 -6.15 7.53
N LEU A 87 -8.43 -6.74 6.56
CA LEU A 87 -8.94 -7.85 5.76
C LEU A 87 -8.71 -9.20 6.44
N SER A 88 -7.61 -9.34 7.15
CA SER A 88 -7.30 -10.57 7.86
C SER A 88 -6.31 -10.30 8.99
N GLY A 89 -6.28 -11.20 9.96
CA GLY A 89 -5.36 -11.11 11.08
C GLY A 89 -5.83 -10.15 12.16
N ARG A 90 -4.94 -9.90 13.10
CA ARG A 90 -5.17 -8.99 14.21
C ARG A 90 -4.18 -7.84 14.12
N TRP A 91 -4.70 -6.61 14.11
CA TRP A 91 -3.92 -5.40 13.95
C TRP A 91 -4.08 -4.47 15.15
N ARG A 92 -3.01 -3.79 15.49
CA ARG A 92 -3.03 -2.77 16.54
C ARG A 92 -2.57 -1.45 15.95
N PHE A 93 -3.38 -0.43 16.13
CA PHE A 93 -3.09 0.92 15.68
C PHE A 93 -2.73 1.79 16.87
N PHE A 94 -1.73 2.63 16.71
CA PHE A 94 -1.27 3.59 17.72
C PHE A 94 -1.42 4.99 17.18
N TRP A 95 -1.88 5.91 18.01
CA TRP A 95 -1.97 7.32 17.69
C TRP A 95 -1.69 8.16 18.93
N GLY A 96 -1.33 9.47 18.72
CA GLY A 96 -1.06 10.36 19.86
C GLY A 96 -0.22 11.53 19.49
#